data_9edcfe3b8540f3b632c44ba0247e0559
#
_entry.id   9edcfe3b8540f3b632c44ba0247e0559
#
_cell.length_a   1.000
_cell.length_b   1.000
_cell.length_c   1.000
_cell.angle_alpha   90.00
_cell.angle_beta   90.00
_cell.angle_gamma   90.00
#
_symmetry.space_group_name_H-M   'P 1'
#
loop_
_entity.id
_entity.type
_entity.pdbx_description
1 polymer ?
#
loop_
_entity_poly.entity_id
_entity_poly.type
_entity_poly.pdbx_seq_one_letter_code
_entity_poly.pdbx_strand_id
1 'polypeptide(L)'
;MRLLLYKTTMKKIYKVTIMVYAIIFIIGYLGGFKYMNIVLNHYIEYSDYIMYALIFFLSIGIFYPFLREGFKTFVKEILNEISTVFLIIAFLSVLIQVLLGEGEEKALSASVIIKIIIFSPVIEELFNRCAVITILKTILKADNVAYMLISAVIFAMFHINSLKQSGFMPEISNLLIYFILGMGCAYVYLRTNNIVSAIVLHMFWNVSIVGGIISGIAHR
;
A
#
# COMPACT_ATOMS: atom_id res chain seq x y z
N MET A 1 9.84 18.40 -34.19
CA MET A 1 10.51 17.09 -34.16
C MET A 1 11.35 16.85 -32.91
N ARG A 2 12.34 17.69 -32.55
CA ARG A 2 13.17 17.51 -31.33
C ARG A 2 12.39 17.47 -30.01
N LEU A 3 11.38 18.32 -29.84
CA LEU A 3 10.55 18.35 -28.61
C LEU A 3 9.68 17.08 -28.45
N LEU A 4 9.22 16.52 -29.55
CA LEU A 4 8.43 15.28 -29.54
C LEU A 4 9.31 14.07 -29.21
N LEU A 5 10.51 14.01 -29.76
CA LEU A 5 11.52 12.99 -29.45
C LEU A 5 11.93 13.07 -27.97
N TYR A 6 12.16 14.27 -27.43
CA TYR A 6 12.48 14.46 -26.03
C TYR A 6 11.35 13.96 -25.11
N LYS A 7 10.09 14.33 -25.39
CA LYS A 7 8.93 13.87 -24.60
C LYS A 7 8.75 12.35 -24.64
N THR A 8 9.00 11.70 -25.81
CA THR A 8 8.91 10.24 -25.95
C THR A 8 10.05 9.55 -25.21
N THR A 9 11.25 10.06 -25.29
CA THR A 9 12.42 9.52 -24.57
C THR A 9 12.24 9.63 -23.06
N MET A 10 11.79 10.78 -22.55
CA MET A 10 11.51 10.97 -21.12
C MET A 10 10.41 10.02 -20.61
N LYS A 11 9.34 9.79 -21.39
CA LYS A 11 8.32 8.79 -21.05
C LYS A 11 8.89 7.37 -20.99
N LYS A 12 9.81 7.02 -21.88
CA LYS A 12 10.47 5.70 -21.91
C LYS A 12 11.39 5.54 -20.69
N ILE A 13 12.22 6.53 -20.40
CA ILE A 13 13.11 6.53 -19.24
C ILE A 13 12.29 6.38 -17.96
N TYR A 14 11.21 7.15 -17.81
CA TYR A 14 10.36 7.09 -16.63
C TYR A 14 9.72 5.71 -16.42
N LYS A 15 9.25 5.05 -17.49
CA LYS A 15 8.76 3.66 -17.40
C LYS A 15 9.84 2.69 -16.93
N VAL A 16 11.06 2.81 -17.44
CA VAL A 16 12.20 1.98 -17.00
C VAL A 16 12.49 2.23 -15.52
N THR A 17 12.49 3.49 -15.07
CA THR A 17 12.67 3.84 -13.65
C THR A 17 11.63 3.17 -12.76
N ILE A 18 10.35 3.19 -13.16
CA ILE A 18 9.28 2.51 -12.43
C ILE A 18 9.50 1.00 -12.37
N MET A 19 9.91 0.37 -13.47
CA MET A 19 10.21 -1.06 -13.51
C MET A 19 11.37 -1.43 -12.60
N VAL A 20 12.46 -0.67 -12.64
CA VAL A 20 13.63 -0.86 -11.76
C VAL A 20 13.23 -0.69 -10.30
N TYR A 21 12.49 0.35 -9.96
CA TYR A 21 11.95 0.54 -8.62
C TYR A 21 11.13 -0.66 -8.15
N ALA A 22 10.22 -1.17 -8.98
CA ALA A 22 9.39 -2.32 -8.63
C ALA A 22 10.23 -3.58 -8.39
N ILE A 23 11.26 -3.83 -9.20
CA ILE A 23 12.17 -4.96 -9.01
C ILE A 23 12.94 -4.83 -7.68
N ILE A 24 13.50 -3.66 -7.39
CA ILE A 24 14.21 -3.39 -6.13
C ILE A 24 13.27 -3.58 -4.94
N PHE A 25 12.04 -3.07 -5.04
CA PHE A 25 11.05 -3.19 -3.99
C PHE A 25 10.68 -4.66 -3.72
N ILE A 26 10.45 -5.45 -4.76
CA ILE A 26 10.14 -6.89 -4.65
C ILE A 26 11.32 -7.65 -4.03
N ILE A 27 12.54 -7.44 -4.51
CA ILE A 27 13.75 -8.08 -3.95
C ILE A 27 13.92 -7.70 -2.48
N GLY A 28 13.74 -6.42 -2.14
CA GLY A 28 13.80 -5.93 -0.78
C GLY A 28 12.77 -6.62 0.12
N TYR A 29 11.55 -6.75 -0.36
CA TYR A 29 10.45 -7.40 0.35
C TYR A 29 10.71 -8.91 0.56
N LEU A 30 11.21 -9.62 -0.44
CA LEU A 30 11.50 -11.07 -0.38
C LEU A 30 12.61 -11.44 0.62
N GLY A 31 13.19 -10.47 1.31
CA GLY A 31 14.17 -10.68 2.37
C GLY A 31 15.38 -9.74 2.30
N GLY A 32 15.56 -9.02 1.20
CA GLY A 32 16.68 -8.10 1.02
C GLY A 32 16.72 -7.00 2.10
N PHE A 33 15.59 -6.40 2.42
CA PHE A 33 15.51 -5.38 3.48
C PHE A 33 15.78 -5.96 4.86
N LYS A 34 15.28 -7.18 5.15
CA LYS A 34 15.57 -7.88 6.41
C LYS A 34 17.07 -8.18 6.54
N TYR A 35 17.69 -8.68 5.47
CA TYR A 35 19.13 -8.95 5.46
C TYR A 35 19.96 -7.68 5.62
N MET A 36 19.62 -6.61 4.89
CA MET A 36 20.27 -5.31 5.06
C MET A 36 20.12 -4.76 6.47
N ASN A 37 18.94 -4.87 7.08
CA ASN A 37 18.74 -4.45 8.46
C ASN A 37 19.62 -5.24 9.44
N ILE A 38 19.73 -6.55 9.29
CA ILE A 38 20.61 -7.37 10.15
C ILE A 38 22.06 -6.88 10.03
N VAL A 39 22.56 -6.61 8.82
CA VAL A 39 23.92 -6.11 8.59
C VAL A 39 24.09 -4.69 9.14
N LEU A 40 23.12 -3.79 8.88
CA LEU A 40 23.22 -2.39 9.29
C LEU A 40 23.04 -2.20 10.80
N ASN A 41 22.18 -2.98 11.47
CA ASN A 41 22.00 -2.91 12.93
C ASN A 41 23.28 -3.24 13.70
N HIS A 42 24.23 -3.94 13.07
CA HIS A 42 25.55 -4.14 13.66
C HIS A 42 26.36 -2.84 13.76
N TYR A 43 26.11 -1.87 12.87
CA TYR A 43 26.85 -0.61 12.76
C TYR A 43 26.03 0.62 13.14
N ILE A 44 24.72 0.59 12.96
CA ILE A 44 23.83 1.74 13.09
C ILE A 44 22.59 1.34 13.88
N GLU A 45 22.48 1.88 15.09
CA GLU A 45 21.25 1.78 15.88
C GLU A 45 20.07 2.40 15.11
N TYR A 46 18.89 1.76 15.17
CA TYR A 46 17.69 2.17 14.43
C TYR A 46 17.78 2.10 12.90
N SER A 47 18.63 1.23 12.34
CA SER A 47 18.79 1.10 10.89
C SER A 47 17.49 0.79 10.14
N ASP A 48 16.53 0.10 10.75
CA ASP A 48 15.21 -0.20 10.18
C ASP A 48 14.39 1.08 9.94
N TYR A 49 14.42 2.06 10.85
CA TYR A 49 13.75 3.34 10.66
C TYR A 49 14.41 4.16 9.55
N ILE A 50 15.74 4.16 9.50
CA ILE A 50 16.51 4.85 8.45
C ILE A 50 16.18 4.23 7.08
N MET A 51 16.18 2.91 6.98
CA MET A 51 15.82 2.20 5.75
C MET A 51 14.39 2.52 5.32
N TYR A 52 13.45 2.54 6.25
CA TYR A 52 12.06 2.89 5.95
C TYR A 52 11.91 4.32 5.45
N ALA A 53 12.60 5.27 6.08
CA ALA A 53 12.64 6.66 5.65
C ALA A 53 13.25 6.81 4.25
N LEU A 54 14.36 6.11 3.95
CA LEU A 54 14.97 6.12 2.62
C LEU A 54 14.01 5.60 1.54
N ILE A 55 13.34 4.47 1.80
CA ILE A 55 12.35 3.92 0.87
C ILE A 55 11.19 4.91 0.66
N PHE A 56 10.71 5.54 1.74
CA PHE A 56 9.65 6.54 1.69
C PHE A 56 10.01 7.73 0.80
N PHE A 57 11.16 8.37 1.05
CA PHE A 57 11.60 9.53 0.27
C PHE A 57 11.94 9.16 -1.18
N LEU A 58 12.52 7.99 -1.41
CA LEU A 58 12.75 7.47 -2.76
C LEU A 58 11.44 7.28 -3.53
N SER A 59 10.45 6.68 -2.88
CA SER A 59 9.11 6.48 -3.46
C SER A 59 8.45 7.82 -3.81
N ILE A 60 8.46 8.78 -2.89
CA ILE A 60 7.95 10.13 -3.14
C ILE A 60 8.67 10.77 -4.32
N GLY A 61 10.00 10.70 -4.37
CA GLY A 61 10.81 11.29 -5.45
C GLY A 61 10.47 10.69 -6.82
N ILE A 62 10.40 9.36 -6.92
CA ILE A 62 10.07 8.66 -8.17
C ILE A 62 8.63 8.97 -8.62
N PHE A 63 7.68 8.96 -7.68
CA PHE A 63 6.27 9.13 -7.99
C PHE A 63 5.74 10.55 -7.78
N TYR A 64 6.64 11.53 -7.58
CA TYR A 64 6.28 12.94 -7.41
C TYR A 64 5.29 13.47 -8.46
N PRO A 65 5.42 13.17 -9.77
CA PRO A 65 4.45 13.63 -10.76
C PRO A 65 3.01 13.15 -10.49
N PHE A 66 2.83 11.90 -10.03
CA PHE A 66 1.51 11.35 -9.68
C PHE A 66 0.96 12.00 -8.42
N LEU A 67 1.80 12.18 -7.38
CA LEU A 67 1.41 12.85 -6.14
C LEU A 67 0.99 14.30 -6.40
N ARG A 68 1.81 15.05 -7.13
CA ARG A 68 1.53 16.45 -7.47
C ARG A 68 0.19 16.60 -8.20
N GLU A 69 -0.06 15.74 -9.19
CA GLU A 69 -1.32 15.77 -9.92
C GLU A 69 -2.48 15.33 -9.02
N GLY A 70 -2.28 14.30 -8.21
CA GLY A 70 -3.26 13.83 -7.25
C GLY A 70 -3.69 14.92 -6.26
N PHE A 71 -2.76 15.66 -5.68
CA PHE A 71 -3.09 16.78 -4.77
C PHE A 71 -3.85 17.91 -5.47
N LYS A 72 -3.54 18.20 -6.74
CA LYS A 72 -4.25 19.23 -7.50
C LYS A 72 -5.69 18.86 -7.86
N THR A 73 -5.91 17.56 -8.11
CA THR A 73 -7.21 17.04 -8.56
C THR A 73 -8.04 16.46 -7.43
N PHE A 74 -7.56 16.55 -6.17
CA PHE A 74 -8.29 16.04 -5.01
C PHE A 74 -9.44 16.99 -4.64
N VAL A 75 -10.66 16.53 -4.83
CA VAL A 75 -11.90 17.32 -4.66
C VAL A 75 -12.91 16.57 -3.78
N LYS A 76 -13.99 17.26 -3.40
CA LYS A 76 -15.03 16.73 -2.50
C LYS A 76 -15.69 15.44 -3.02
N GLU A 77 -15.87 15.32 -4.34
CA GLU A 77 -16.43 14.13 -4.97
C GLU A 77 -15.57 12.88 -4.73
N ILE A 78 -14.24 13.05 -4.70
CA ILE A 78 -13.30 11.97 -4.35
C ILE A 78 -13.47 11.55 -2.88
N LEU A 79 -13.70 12.48 -1.96
CA LEU A 79 -13.97 12.15 -0.55
C LEU A 79 -15.24 11.34 -0.38
N ASN A 80 -16.30 11.63 -1.14
CA ASN A 80 -17.52 10.84 -1.12
C ASN A 80 -17.26 9.40 -1.63
N GLU A 81 -16.49 9.25 -2.70
CA GLU A 81 -16.11 7.93 -3.22
C GLU A 81 -15.28 7.16 -2.18
N ILE A 82 -14.28 7.80 -1.54
CA ILE A 82 -13.46 7.21 -0.48
C ILE A 82 -14.35 6.74 0.68
N SER A 83 -15.28 7.58 1.14
CA SER A 83 -16.16 7.25 2.27
C SER A 83 -17.06 6.06 1.96
N THR A 84 -17.62 6.00 0.75
CA THR A 84 -18.47 4.89 0.31
C THR A 84 -17.66 3.59 0.26
N VAL A 85 -16.50 3.60 -0.35
CA VAL A 85 -15.62 2.41 -0.45
C VAL A 85 -15.12 1.99 0.93
N PHE A 86 -14.76 2.94 1.81
CA PHE A 86 -14.37 2.65 3.18
C PHE A 86 -15.47 1.91 3.97
N LEU A 87 -16.71 2.37 3.88
CA LEU A 87 -17.84 1.69 4.54
C LEU A 87 -18.05 0.27 4.02
N ILE A 88 -17.90 0.04 2.71
CA ILE A 88 -18.00 -1.29 2.12
C ILE A 88 -16.88 -2.20 2.65
N ILE A 89 -15.62 -1.72 2.65
CA ILE A 89 -14.48 -2.48 3.18
C ILE A 89 -14.72 -2.80 4.66
N ALA A 90 -15.12 -1.82 5.48
CA ALA A 90 -15.37 -2.01 6.90
C ALA A 90 -16.46 -3.07 7.15
N PHE A 91 -17.58 -2.99 6.44
CA PHE A 91 -18.66 -3.98 6.55
C PHE A 91 -18.19 -5.39 6.18
N LEU A 92 -17.51 -5.55 5.04
CA LEU A 92 -17.01 -6.85 4.59
C LEU A 92 -15.94 -7.41 5.55
N SER A 93 -15.09 -6.56 6.12
CA SER A 93 -14.07 -6.98 7.08
C SER A 93 -14.68 -7.48 8.39
N VAL A 94 -15.70 -6.80 8.92
CA VAL A 94 -16.44 -7.28 10.09
C VAL A 94 -17.11 -8.61 9.79
N LEU A 95 -17.73 -8.75 8.62
CA LEU A 95 -18.37 -10.03 8.22
C LEU A 95 -17.34 -11.18 8.15
N ILE A 96 -16.16 -10.92 7.59
CA ILE A 96 -15.08 -11.92 7.51
C ILE A 96 -14.60 -12.31 8.90
N GLN A 97 -14.37 -11.33 9.81
CA GLN A 97 -13.94 -11.60 11.17
C GLN A 97 -14.96 -12.41 11.96
N VAL A 98 -16.24 -12.10 11.81
CA VAL A 98 -17.34 -12.87 12.44
C VAL A 98 -17.36 -14.32 11.94
N LEU A 99 -17.10 -14.54 10.64
CA LEU A 99 -17.16 -15.90 10.05
C LEU A 99 -15.90 -16.74 10.28
N LEU A 100 -14.73 -16.13 10.29
CA LEU A 100 -13.44 -16.82 10.30
C LEU A 100 -12.60 -16.57 11.57
N GLY A 101 -13.04 -15.66 12.44
CA GLY A 101 -12.34 -15.26 13.66
C GLY A 101 -11.37 -14.09 13.46
N GLU A 102 -10.98 -13.52 14.57
CA GLU A 102 -10.02 -12.39 14.65
C GLU A 102 -8.63 -12.91 14.98
N GLY A 103 -7.61 -12.20 14.46
CA GLY A 103 -6.21 -12.42 14.86
C GLY A 103 -5.91 -11.80 16.23
N GLU A 104 -4.79 -12.21 16.82
CA GLU A 104 -4.34 -11.62 18.09
C GLU A 104 -3.94 -10.14 17.91
N GLU A 105 -4.46 -9.30 18.77
CA GLU A 105 -4.08 -7.89 18.87
C GLU A 105 -2.84 -7.72 19.76
N LYS A 106 -1.87 -6.94 19.25
CA LYS A 106 -0.66 -6.60 20.02
C LYS A 106 -0.63 -5.12 20.33
N ALA A 107 -0.16 -4.76 21.51
CA ALA A 107 0.10 -3.38 21.85
C ALA A 107 1.11 -2.74 20.88
N LEU A 108 0.80 -1.54 20.40
CA LEU A 108 1.61 -0.81 19.43
C LEU A 108 2.35 0.35 20.09
N SER A 109 3.64 0.50 19.82
CA SER A 109 4.38 1.70 20.20
C SER A 109 4.02 2.90 19.32
N ALA A 110 4.22 4.12 19.82
CA ALA A 110 3.92 5.34 19.05
C ALA A 110 4.65 5.39 17.70
N SER A 111 5.90 4.94 17.64
CA SER A 111 6.67 4.88 16.40
C SER A 111 6.07 3.90 15.37
N VAL A 112 5.58 2.76 15.82
CA VAL A 112 4.89 1.78 14.98
C VAL A 112 3.55 2.35 14.49
N ILE A 113 2.81 3.08 15.32
CA ILE A 113 1.55 3.74 14.93
C ILE A 113 1.79 4.73 13.79
N ILE A 114 2.78 5.63 13.92
CA ILE A 114 3.14 6.59 12.87
C ILE A 114 3.53 5.87 11.58
N LYS A 115 4.32 4.81 11.69
CA LYS A 115 4.72 3.99 10.54
C LYS A 115 3.50 3.40 9.83
N ILE A 116 2.57 2.79 10.55
CA ILE A 116 1.38 2.14 9.99
C ILE A 116 0.43 3.17 9.38
N ILE A 117 0.18 4.31 10.06
CA ILE A 117 -0.81 5.28 9.60
C ILE A 117 -0.31 6.12 8.43
N ILE A 118 0.98 6.50 8.41
CA ILE A 118 1.50 7.48 7.44
C ILE A 118 2.43 6.83 6.42
N PHE A 119 3.51 6.21 6.89
CA PHE A 119 4.57 5.78 5.98
C PHE A 119 4.17 4.57 5.14
N SER A 120 3.59 3.54 5.75
CA SER A 120 3.19 2.32 5.04
C SER A 120 2.17 2.61 3.93
N PRO A 121 1.03 3.31 4.17
CA PRO A 121 0.08 3.59 3.11
C PRO A 121 0.68 4.32 1.91
N VAL A 122 1.55 5.30 2.16
CA VAL A 122 2.20 6.05 1.06
C VAL A 122 3.08 5.13 0.22
N ILE A 123 3.99 4.37 0.85
CA ILE A 123 4.90 3.46 0.15
C ILE A 123 4.11 2.39 -0.60
N GLU A 124 3.16 1.76 0.08
CA GLU A 124 2.41 0.62 -0.43
C GLU A 124 1.49 1.02 -1.59
N GLU A 125 0.82 2.17 -1.51
CA GLU A 125 -0.04 2.63 -2.60
C GLU A 125 0.79 3.14 -3.79
N LEU A 126 1.91 3.84 -3.58
CA LEU A 126 2.82 4.22 -4.66
C LEU A 126 3.37 2.99 -5.39
N PHE A 127 3.73 1.93 -4.65
CA PHE A 127 4.14 0.67 -5.25
C PHE A 127 3.00 -0.02 -5.99
N ASN A 128 1.89 -0.32 -5.31
CA ASN A 128 0.82 -1.15 -5.87
C ASN A 128 0.00 -0.43 -6.95
N ARG A 129 -0.23 0.89 -6.84
CA ARG A 129 -1.06 1.62 -7.82
C ARG A 129 -0.21 2.30 -8.89
N CYS A 130 0.85 3.00 -8.50
CA CYS A 130 1.66 3.69 -9.51
C CYS A 130 2.63 2.74 -10.22
N ALA A 131 3.36 1.84 -9.52
CA ALA A 131 4.28 0.95 -10.20
C ALA A 131 3.57 -0.28 -10.81
N VAL A 132 2.92 -1.12 -9.98
CA VAL A 132 2.33 -2.39 -10.43
C VAL A 132 1.27 -2.16 -11.52
N ILE A 133 0.27 -1.29 -11.30
CA ILE A 133 -0.77 -1.04 -12.31
C ILE A 133 -0.19 -0.43 -13.59
N THR A 134 0.83 0.44 -13.51
CA THR A 134 1.50 0.97 -14.70
C THR A 134 2.22 -0.12 -15.48
N ILE A 135 2.88 -1.04 -14.79
CA ILE A 135 3.53 -2.21 -15.41
C ILE A 135 2.48 -3.12 -16.05
N LEU A 136 1.41 -3.46 -15.33
CA LEU A 136 0.31 -4.27 -15.85
C LEU A 136 -0.31 -3.67 -17.10
N LYS A 137 -0.61 -2.36 -17.09
CA LYS A 137 -1.11 -1.64 -18.29
C LYS A 137 -0.11 -1.63 -19.45
N THR A 138 1.17 -1.82 -19.18
CA THR A 138 2.20 -1.87 -20.25
C THR A 138 2.34 -3.26 -20.84
N ILE A 139 2.18 -4.32 -20.02
CA ILE A 139 2.40 -5.71 -20.42
C ILE A 139 1.10 -6.38 -20.85
N LEU A 140 0.01 -6.12 -20.12
CA LEU A 140 -1.29 -6.77 -20.33
C LEU A 140 -2.26 -5.80 -21.00
N LYS A 141 -2.93 -6.29 -22.06
CA LYS A 141 -4.10 -5.60 -22.64
C LYS A 141 -5.36 -6.12 -21.94
N ALA A 142 -5.60 -5.67 -20.73
CA ALA A 142 -6.72 -6.09 -19.92
C ALA A 142 -7.61 -4.88 -19.53
N ASP A 143 -8.74 -5.14 -18.92
CA ASP A 143 -9.63 -4.12 -18.39
C ASP A 143 -9.22 -3.65 -16.97
N ASN A 144 -9.91 -2.65 -16.45
CA ASN A 144 -9.63 -2.11 -15.14
C ASN A 144 -9.93 -3.12 -14.01
N VAL A 145 -10.85 -4.05 -14.21
CA VAL A 145 -11.19 -5.09 -13.21
C VAL A 145 -10.03 -6.05 -13.06
N ALA A 146 -9.41 -6.48 -14.17
CA ALA A 146 -8.24 -7.35 -14.12
C ALA A 146 -7.05 -6.65 -13.41
N TYR A 147 -6.79 -5.38 -13.71
CA TYR A 147 -5.73 -4.62 -13.01
C TYR A 147 -6.02 -4.48 -11.51
N MET A 148 -7.26 -4.24 -11.14
CA MET A 148 -7.71 -4.16 -9.75
C MET A 148 -7.48 -5.48 -9.02
N LEU A 149 -7.93 -6.59 -9.58
CA LEU A 149 -7.80 -7.93 -9.00
C LEU A 149 -6.32 -8.33 -8.83
N ILE A 150 -5.51 -8.20 -9.88
CA ILE A 150 -4.09 -8.57 -9.84
C ILE A 150 -3.35 -7.71 -8.81
N SER A 151 -3.58 -6.39 -8.80
CA SER A 151 -2.96 -5.49 -7.83
C SER A 151 -3.39 -5.81 -6.38
N ALA A 152 -4.65 -6.21 -6.16
CA ALA A 152 -5.14 -6.60 -4.85
C ALA A 152 -4.55 -7.92 -4.36
N VAL A 153 -4.38 -8.92 -5.25
CA VAL A 153 -3.69 -10.17 -4.93
C VAL A 153 -2.24 -9.90 -4.53
N ILE A 154 -1.51 -9.10 -5.32
CA ILE A 154 -0.12 -8.72 -5.01
C ILE A 154 -0.05 -8.02 -3.66
N PHE A 155 -0.96 -7.07 -3.39
CA PHE A 155 -1.04 -6.38 -2.11
C PHE A 155 -1.23 -7.34 -0.94
N ALA A 156 -2.19 -8.26 -1.02
CA ALA A 156 -2.45 -9.27 0.01
C ALA A 156 -1.25 -10.21 0.20
N MET A 157 -0.61 -10.64 -0.88
CA MET A 157 0.58 -11.51 -0.80
C MET A 157 1.74 -10.87 -0.05
N PHE A 158 1.92 -9.55 -0.14
CA PHE A 158 2.93 -8.85 0.66
C PHE A 158 2.64 -8.88 2.17
N HIS A 159 1.44 -9.24 2.59
CA HIS A 159 1.08 -9.36 4.00
C HIS A 159 1.15 -10.80 4.56
N ILE A 160 1.44 -11.80 3.71
CA ILE A 160 1.52 -13.23 4.14
C ILE A 160 2.55 -13.44 5.26
N ASN A 161 3.68 -12.75 5.23
CA ASN A 161 4.72 -12.91 6.25
C ASN A 161 4.34 -12.37 7.64
N SER A 162 3.33 -11.50 7.72
CA SER A 162 2.81 -10.98 8.99
C SER A 162 1.79 -11.92 9.66
N LEU A 163 1.32 -12.95 8.94
CA LEU A 163 0.20 -13.80 9.35
C LEU A 163 0.58 -15.01 10.22
N LYS A 164 1.86 -15.30 10.46
CA LYS A 164 2.34 -16.57 11.03
C LYS A 164 2.08 -16.76 12.55
N GLN A 165 1.13 -16.08 13.18
CA GLN A 165 1.04 -16.08 14.64
C GLN A 165 -0.33 -16.45 15.26
N SER A 166 -1.40 -16.54 14.48
CA SER A 166 -2.75 -16.61 15.04
C SER A 166 -3.55 -17.90 14.72
N GLY A 167 -2.97 -18.83 13.99
CA GLY A 167 -3.68 -20.02 13.51
C GLY A 167 -4.30 -19.85 12.11
N PHE A 168 -4.69 -20.97 11.50
CA PHE A 168 -5.05 -21.02 10.06
C PHE A 168 -6.25 -20.13 9.68
N MET A 169 -7.35 -20.18 10.42
CA MET A 169 -8.56 -19.44 10.08
C MET A 169 -8.41 -17.91 10.28
N PRO A 170 -7.86 -17.40 11.41
CA PRO A 170 -7.53 -15.99 11.57
C PRO A 170 -6.55 -15.47 10.52
N GLU A 171 -5.60 -16.32 10.07
CA GLU A 171 -4.67 -15.93 9.02
C GLU A 171 -5.36 -15.75 7.67
N ILE A 172 -6.30 -16.64 7.30
CA ILE A 172 -7.14 -16.48 6.11
C ILE A 172 -8.01 -15.23 6.22
N SER A 173 -8.62 -14.99 7.39
CA SER A 173 -9.41 -13.78 7.67
C SER A 173 -8.61 -12.52 7.36
N ASN A 174 -7.41 -12.38 7.93
CA ASN A 174 -6.54 -11.25 7.70
C ASN A 174 -6.13 -11.10 6.22
N LEU A 175 -5.80 -12.21 5.55
CA LEU A 175 -5.43 -12.20 4.13
C LEU A 175 -6.58 -11.69 3.25
N LEU A 176 -7.81 -12.12 3.53
CA LEU A 176 -9.01 -11.65 2.83
C LEU A 176 -9.27 -10.16 3.09
N ILE A 177 -9.05 -9.68 4.31
CA ILE A 177 -9.18 -8.26 4.65
C ILE A 177 -8.16 -7.43 3.86
N TYR A 178 -6.89 -7.84 3.81
CA TYR A 178 -5.88 -7.17 2.99
C TYR A 178 -6.24 -7.20 1.49
N PHE A 179 -6.78 -8.30 0.99
CA PHE A 179 -7.25 -8.39 -0.39
C PHE A 179 -8.38 -7.39 -0.68
N ILE A 180 -9.38 -7.29 0.22
CA ILE A 180 -10.51 -6.35 0.08
C ILE A 180 -10.04 -4.90 0.17
N LEU A 181 -9.14 -4.59 1.09
CA LEU A 181 -8.51 -3.26 1.17
C LEU A 181 -7.75 -2.95 -0.14
N GLY A 182 -6.96 -3.92 -0.60
CA GLY A 182 -6.26 -3.81 -1.88
C GLY A 182 -7.19 -3.55 -3.07
N MET A 183 -8.34 -4.23 -3.13
CA MET A 183 -9.37 -3.98 -4.14
C MET A 183 -9.96 -2.57 -4.04
N GLY A 184 -10.33 -2.14 -2.84
CA GLY A 184 -10.92 -0.82 -2.61
C GLY A 184 -9.96 0.32 -3.02
N CYS A 185 -8.70 0.23 -2.61
CA CYS A 185 -7.68 1.22 -2.99
C CYS A 185 -7.43 1.23 -4.51
N ALA A 186 -7.36 0.05 -5.16
CA ALA A 186 -7.22 -0.04 -6.61
C ALA A 186 -8.44 0.51 -7.35
N TYR A 187 -9.65 0.21 -6.86
CA TYR A 187 -10.90 0.73 -7.41
C TYR A 187 -10.92 2.26 -7.38
N VAL A 188 -10.70 2.86 -6.20
CA VAL A 188 -10.70 4.32 -6.05
C VAL A 188 -9.63 4.97 -6.94
N TYR A 189 -8.41 4.41 -6.97
CA TYR A 189 -7.34 4.89 -7.85
C TYR A 189 -7.71 4.84 -9.33
N LEU A 190 -8.24 3.71 -9.82
CA LEU A 190 -8.57 3.51 -11.24
C LEU A 190 -9.77 4.37 -11.65
N ARG A 191 -10.74 4.57 -10.76
CA ARG A 191 -11.94 5.38 -11.01
C ARG A 191 -11.64 6.88 -11.01
N THR A 192 -10.85 7.34 -10.05
CA THR A 192 -10.53 8.77 -9.90
C THR A 192 -9.27 9.20 -10.66
N ASN A 193 -8.47 8.23 -11.12
CA ASN A 193 -7.12 8.45 -11.66
C ASN A 193 -6.24 9.30 -10.72
N ASN A 194 -6.44 9.15 -9.40
CA ASN A 194 -5.81 9.96 -8.37
C ASN A 194 -5.17 9.07 -7.29
N ILE A 195 -3.84 9.11 -7.16
CA ILE A 195 -3.11 8.29 -6.18
C ILE A 195 -3.37 8.75 -4.74
N VAL A 196 -3.61 10.03 -4.52
CA VAL A 196 -3.88 10.58 -3.18
C VAL A 196 -5.18 9.97 -2.64
N SER A 197 -6.16 9.68 -3.50
CA SER A 197 -7.42 9.03 -3.07
C SER A 197 -7.19 7.63 -2.48
N ALA A 198 -6.32 6.82 -3.09
CA ALA A 198 -5.98 5.49 -2.57
C ALA A 198 -5.18 5.59 -1.26
N ILE A 199 -4.21 6.51 -1.19
CA ILE A 199 -3.42 6.76 0.03
C ILE A 199 -4.34 7.17 1.19
N VAL A 200 -5.26 8.11 0.97
CA VAL A 200 -6.18 8.60 2.00
C VAL A 200 -7.13 7.50 2.47
N LEU A 201 -7.70 6.70 1.54
CA LEU A 201 -8.53 5.55 1.90
C LEU A 201 -7.75 4.56 2.79
N HIS A 202 -6.53 4.22 2.41
CA HIS A 202 -5.68 3.30 3.16
C HIS A 202 -5.30 3.87 4.55
N MET A 203 -4.98 5.17 4.64
CA MET A 203 -4.74 5.83 5.92
C MET A 203 -5.96 5.78 6.83
N PHE A 204 -7.16 6.05 6.33
CA PHE A 204 -8.40 5.94 7.11
C PHE A 204 -8.64 4.53 7.62
N TRP A 205 -8.37 3.52 6.77
CA TRP A 205 -8.43 2.12 7.18
C TRP A 205 -7.47 1.83 8.34
N ASN A 206 -6.22 2.23 8.23
CA ASN A 206 -5.21 1.98 9.27
C ASN A 206 -5.51 2.75 10.57
N VAL A 207 -6.04 3.97 10.47
CA VAL A 207 -6.52 4.73 11.65
C VAL A 207 -7.64 3.98 12.36
N SER A 208 -8.59 3.39 11.63
CA SER A 208 -9.69 2.64 12.23
C SER A 208 -9.21 1.38 12.95
N ILE A 209 -8.25 0.64 12.38
CA ILE A 209 -7.64 -0.54 13.03
C ILE A 209 -6.87 -0.14 14.30
N VAL A 210 -5.99 0.87 14.20
CA VAL A 210 -5.22 1.35 15.36
C VAL A 210 -6.16 1.86 16.46
N GLY A 211 -7.24 2.55 16.11
CA GLY A 211 -8.27 3.00 17.04
C GLY A 211 -8.96 1.82 17.75
N GLY A 212 -9.26 0.75 17.03
CA GLY A 212 -9.81 -0.50 17.60
C GLY A 212 -8.86 -1.14 18.60
N ILE A 213 -7.58 -1.28 18.23
CA ILE A 213 -6.54 -1.85 19.12
C ILE A 213 -6.41 -1.03 20.41
N ILE A 214 -6.34 0.31 20.31
CA ILE A 214 -6.20 1.17 21.48
C ILE A 214 -7.44 1.07 22.38
N SER A 215 -8.64 1.06 21.82
CA SER A 215 -9.89 0.92 22.61
C SER A 215 -10.00 -0.46 23.25
N GLY A 216 -9.65 -1.53 22.56
CA GLY A 216 -9.64 -2.89 23.09
C GLY A 216 -8.67 -3.07 24.28
N ILE A 217 -7.52 -2.38 24.25
CA ILE A 217 -6.56 -2.39 25.38
C ILE A 217 -7.10 -1.60 26.58
N ALA A 218 -7.80 -0.49 26.35
CA ALA A 218 -8.34 0.35 27.43
C ALA A 218 -9.49 -0.33 28.23
N HIS A 219 -10.08 -1.39 27.69
CA HIS A 219 -11.19 -2.14 28.32
C HIS A 219 -10.75 -3.49 28.94
N ARG A 220 -9.46 -3.82 28.91
CA ARG A 220 -8.85 -4.99 29.58
C ARG A 220 -8.10 -4.56 30.84
#